data_44631444cd411a8780e8807c506b08ef
#
_entry.id   44631444cd411a8780e8807c506b08ef
#
_cell.length_a   1.000
_cell.length_b   1.000
_cell.length_c   1.000
_cell.angle_alpha   90.00
_cell.angle_beta   90.00
_cell.angle_gamma   90.00
#
_symmetry.space_group_name_H-M   'P 1'
#
loop_
_entity.id
_entity.type
_entity.pdbx_description
1 polymer ?
#
loop_
_entity_poly.entity_id
_entity_poly.type
_entity_poly.pdbx_seq_one_letter_code
_entity_poly.pdbx_strand_id
1 'polypeptide(L)'
;EWFCLDEKVQAQQKWSMEALPKFELAITIDRPELYEAFLEKDWQVFCKDYWKDNFLQNHPFSRKPITRIYLGNQFCHNLFPEKEQLFGMLEKAAAEKIAVTLAFPYIRDSLLEETDALLQELNLWCENKQGKTNSELEIIVNDWAMPALLKEKPYLKPVLGVLLNKRRKDTRLSYKQGYENRVDSLAENNLNCGFYQDYLKNRYNIERFEFESCGYPVTIPKG
;
A
#
# COMPACT_ATOMS: atom_id res chain seq x y z
N GLU A 1 17.97 -16.47 -5.98
CA GLU A 1 18.24 -17.36 -4.81
C GLU A 1 18.33 -16.62 -3.45
N TRP A 2 18.43 -15.29 -3.41
CA TRP A 2 18.67 -14.53 -2.17
C TRP A 2 17.42 -14.24 -1.34
N PHE A 3 16.22 -14.56 -1.82
CA PHE A 3 14.96 -14.18 -1.18
C PHE A 3 13.94 -15.31 -1.05
N CYS A 4 14.26 -16.51 -1.49
CA CYS A 4 13.40 -17.66 -1.24
C CYS A 4 13.68 -18.20 0.16
N LEU A 5 12.79 -17.90 1.11
CA LEU A 5 12.78 -18.67 2.35
C LEU A 5 12.55 -20.13 2.00
N ASP A 6 13.52 -21.00 2.31
CA ASP A 6 13.38 -22.44 2.16
C ASP A 6 12.03 -22.88 2.77
N GLU A 7 11.29 -23.71 2.06
CA GLU A 7 9.98 -24.23 2.52
C GLU A 7 10.06 -24.85 3.91
N LYS A 8 11.21 -25.45 4.25
CA LYS A 8 11.48 -26.00 5.59
C LYS A 8 11.58 -24.93 6.66
N VAL A 9 12.17 -23.77 6.33
CA VAL A 9 12.26 -22.61 7.25
C VAL A 9 10.91 -21.99 7.46
N GLN A 10 10.10 -21.87 6.41
CA GLN A 10 8.71 -21.39 6.51
C GLN A 10 7.86 -22.31 7.40
N ALA A 11 7.99 -23.63 7.25
CA ALA A 11 7.26 -24.62 8.03
C ALA A 11 7.71 -24.67 9.51
N GLN A 12 8.96 -24.29 9.81
CA GLN A 12 9.49 -24.26 11.18
C GLN A 12 9.07 -22.99 11.96
N GLN A 13 8.62 -21.94 11.29
CA GLN A 13 8.07 -20.76 11.97
C GLN A 13 6.73 -21.14 12.62
N LYS A 14 6.80 -21.59 13.88
CA LYS A 14 5.63 -21.89 14.72
C LYS A 14 4.92 -20.59 15.14
N TRP A 15 4.28 -19.92 14.20
CA TRP A 15 3.36 -18.86 14.52
C TRP A 15 2.00 -19.52 14.85
N SER A 16 1.56 -19.42 16.09
CA SER A 16 0.16 -19.77 16.35
C SER A 16 -0.73 -18.71 15.70
N MET A 17 -1.76 -19.13 14.99
CA MET A 17 -2.73 -18.20 14.38
C MET A 17 -3.38 -17.30 15.45
N GLU A 18 -3.44 -17.75 16.70
CA GLU A 18 -3.95 -17.00 17.86
C GLU A 18 -3.00 -15.87 18.29
N ALA A 19 -1.69 -16.02 18.04
CA ALA A 19 -0.69 -15.00 18.34
C ALA A 19 -0.51 -13.96 17.22
N LEU A 20 -1.13 -14.16 16.05
CA LEU A 20 -1.10 -13.17 14.98
C LEU A 20 -1.90 -11.93 15.41
N PRO A 21 -1.28 -10.74 15.38
CA PRO A 21 -1.97 -9.52 15.73
C PRO A 21 -3.23 -9.34 14.85
N LYS A 22 -4.22 -8.65 15.40
CA LYS A 22 -5.42 -8.25 14.67
C LYS A 22 -5.04 -7.18 13.65
N PHE A 23 -4.56 -7.59 12.49
CA PHE A 23 -4.23 -6.71 11.39
C PHE A 23 -4.97 -7.15 10.12
N GLU A 24 -5.22 -6.22 9.26
CA GLU A 24 -5.70 -6.45 7.91
C GLU A 24 -4.56 -6.97 7.04
N LEU A 25 -4.79 -8.01 6.26
CA LEU A 25 -3.81 -8.52 5.31
C LEU A 25 -4.13 -7.99 3.92
N ALA A 26 -3.14 -7.33 3.32
CA ALA A 26 -3.21 -6.82 1.96
C ALA A 26 -2.16 -7.46 1.06
N ILE A 27 -2.47 -7.56 -0.22
CA ILE A 27 -1.51 -7.92 -1.26
C ILE A 27 -1.40 -6.80 -2.29
N THR A 28 -0.29 -6.74 -3.00
CA THR A 28 -0.04 -5.75 -4.04
C THR A 28 -0.21 -6.37 -5.42
N ILE A 29 -0.99 -5.69 -6.26
CA ILE A 29 -1.21 -6.01 -7.67
C ILE A 29 -0.68 -4.80 -8.45
N ASP A 30 0.57 -4.87 -8.94
CA ASP A 30 1.38 -3.71 -9.35
C ASP A 30 1.99 -3.82 -10.75
N ARG A 31 1.57 -4.82 -11.55
CA ARG A 31 2.11 -5.09 -12.88
C ARG A 31 1.10 -5.75 -13.79
N PRO A 32 1.23 -5.60 -15.12
CA PRO A 32 0.25 -6.07 -16.09
C PRO A 32 -0.17 -7.53 -15.93
N GLU A 33 0.79 -8.44 -15.70
CA GLU A 33 0.50 -9.87 -15.54
C GLU A 33 -0.41 -10.16 -14.32
N LEU A 34 -0.26 -9.38 -13.25
CA LEU A 34 -1.12 -9.50 -12.07
C LEU A 34 -2.48 -8.87 -12.30
N TYR A 35 -2.57 -7.79 -13.09
CA TYR A 35 -3.85 -7.16 -13.45
C TYR A 35 -4.71 -8.11 -14.28
N GLU A 36 -4.12 -8.73 -15.31
CA GLU A 36 -4.78 -9.73 -16.16
C GLU A 36 -5.21 -10.95 -15.34
N ALA A 37 -4.28 -11.51 -14.55
CA ALA A 37 -4.57 -12.66 -13.70
C ALA A 37 -5.68 -12.36 -12.67
N PHE A 38 -5.70 -11.16 -12.09
CA PHE A 38 -6.76 -10.75 -11.16
C PHE A 38 -8.12 -10.64 -11.87
N LEU A 39 -8.16 -10.12 -13.08
CA LEU A 39 -9.41 -9.99 -13.84
C LEU A 39 -9.97 -11.34 -14.31
N GLU A 40 -9.11 -12.23 -14.78
CA GLU A 40 -9.52 -13.48 -15.42
C GLU A 40 -9.83 -14.61 -14.44
N LYS A 41 -9.06 -14.73 -13.34
CA LYS A 41 -9.17 -15.84 -12.40
C LYS A 41 -10.24 -15.59 -11.33
N ASP A 42 -10.84 -16.65 -10.85
CA ASP A 42 -11.57 -16.62 -9.58
C ASP A 42 -10.68 -16.13 -8.44
N TRP A 43 -11.25 -15.40 -7.48
CA TRP A 43 -10.50 -14.79 -6.39
C TRP A 43 -9.68 -15.80 -5.57
N GLN A 44 -10.28 -16.97 -5.28
CA GLN A 44 -9.59 -17.99 -4.48
C GLN A 44 -8.42 -18.60 -5.26
N VAL A 45 -8.59 -18.79 -6.56
CA VAL A 45 -7.53 -19.29 -7.46
C VAL A 45 -6.42 -18.26 -7.56
N PHE A 46 -6.78 -16.99 -7.77
CA PHE A 46 -5.80 -15.89 -7.81
C PHE A 46 -4.96 -15.81 -6.54
N CYS A 47 -5.57 -15.83 -5.35
CA CYS A 47 -4.87 -15.80 -4.08
C CYS A 47 -3.91 -17.00 -3.93
N LYS A 48 -4.34 -18.19 -4.29
CA LYS A 48 -3.50 -19.39 -4.22
C LYS A 48 -2.27 -19.28 -5.12
N ASP A 49 -2.47 -18.83 -6.35
CA ASP A 49 -1.38 -18.62 -7.30
C ASP A 49 -0.44 -17.52 -6.81
N TYR A 50 -0.99 -16.40 -6.32
CA TYR A 50 -0.21 -15.30 -5.76
C TYR A 50 0.75 -15.76 -4.64
N TRP A 51 0.25 -16.56 -3.70
CA TRP A 51 1.10 -17.12 -2.62
C TRP A 51 2.17 -18.07 -3.16
N LYS A 52 1.81 -18.90 -4.13
CA LYS A 52 2.74 -19.85 -4.77
C LYS A 52 3.85 -19.12 -5.54
N ASP A 53 3.48 -18.15 -6.36
CA ASP A 53 4.42 -17.42 -7.23
C ASP A 53 5.38 -16.53 -6.42
N ASN A 54 4.96 -16.12 -5.22
CA ASN A 54 5.81 -15.43 -4.26
C ASN A 54 6.55 -16.37 -3.27
N PHE A 55 6.48 -17.70 -3.47
CA PHE A 55 7.10 -18.71 -2.60
C PHE A 55 6.66 -18.64 -1.13
N LEU A 56 5.44 -18.17 -0.88
CA LEU A 56 4.87 -17.96 0.46
C LEU A 56 3.69 -18.91 0.76
N GLN A 57 3.47 -19.96 -0.05
CA GLN A 57 2.33 -20.88 0.11
C GLN A 57 2.32 -21.59 1.48
N ASN A 58 3.47 -21.78 2.10
CA ASN A 58 3.60 -22.41 3.42
C ASN A 58 3.72 -21.38 4.56
N HIS A 59 3.76 -20.09 4.26
CA HIS A 59 3.85 -19.06 5.28
C HIS A 59 2.54 -18.96 6.07
N PRO A 60 2.56 -18.74 7.40
CA PRO A 60 1.35 -18.63 8.22
C PRO A 60 0.34 -17.62 7.69
N PHE A 61 0.79 -16.53 7.08
CA PHE A 61 -0.09 -15.51 6.48
C PHE A 61 -0.92 -16.01 5.30
N SER A 62 -0.47 -17.06 4.57
CA SER A 62 -1.25 -17.64 3.49
C SER A 62 -2.59 -18.25 3.95
N ARG A 63 -2.74 -18.49 5.25
CA ARG A 63 -3.97 -18.99 5.87
C ARG A 63 -4.90 -17.87 6.33
N LYS A 64 -4.43 -16.62 6.31
CA LYS A 64 -5.23 -15.47 6.71
C LYS A 64 -5.99 -14.93 5.48
N PRO A 65 -7.27 -14.57 5.61
CA PRO A 65 -8.01 -13.98 4.50
C PRO A 65 -7.38 -12.65 4.10
N ILE A 66 -7.20 -12.44 2.80
CA ILE A 66 -6.83 -11.16 2.22
C ILE A 66 -8.10 -10.32 2.15
N THR A 67 -8.10 -9.17 2.79
CA THR A 67 -9.25 -8.26 2.89
C THR A 67 -9.06 -6.96 2.15
N ARG A 68 -7.81 -6.70 1.68
CA ARG A 68 -7.44 -5.51 0.93
C ARG A 68 -6.47 -5.83 -0.20
N ILE A 69 -6.56 -5.08 -1.27
CA ILE A 69 -5.57 -5.09 -2.34
C ILE A 69 -5.03 -3.66 -2.57
N TYR A 70 -3.75 -3.59 -2.86
CA TYR A 70 -3.11 -2.40 -3.39
C TYR A 70 -3.06 -2.54 -4.91
N LEU A 71 -3.75 -1.68 -5.65
CA LEU A 71 -3.77 -1.65 -7.11
C LEU A 71 -2.92 -0.52 -7.65
N GLY A 72 -2.15 -0.79 -8.67
CA GLY A 72 -1.31 0.19 -9.35
C GLY A 72 0.14 0.11 -8.93
N ASN A 73 0.98 1.02 -9.45
CA ASN A 73 2.41 0.99 -9.22
C ASN A 73 2.91 2.34 -8.68
N GLN A 74 3.51 2.33 -7.50
CA GLN A 74 3.99 3.55 -6.83
C GLN A 74 5.21 4.20 -7.49
N PHE A 75 5.91 3.48 -8.38
CA PHE A 75 7.22 3.88 -8.86
C PHE A 75 7.30 4.10 -10.37
N CYS A 76 6.39 3.52 -11.15
CA CYS A 76 6.48 3.53 -12.59
C CYS A 76 5.12 3.78 -13.26
N HIS A 77 5.02 4.87 -14.03
CA HIS A 77 3.81 5.21 -14.80
C HIS A 77 3.44 4.14 -15.84
N ASN A 78 4.46 3.55 -16.48
CA ASN A 78 4.23 2.55 -17.52
C ASN A 78 3.69 1.22 -16.97
N LEU A 79 3.74 1.02 -15.67
CA LEU A 79 3.18 -0.15 -14.98
C LEU A 79 1.85 0.17 -14.30
N PHE A 80 1.38 1.42 -14.36
CA PHE A 80 0.05 1.75 -13.87
C PHE A 80 -1.00 1.21 -14.86
N PRO A 81 -2.12 0.63 -14.38
CA PRO A 81 -3.11 0.02 -15.28
C PRO A 81 -3.80 1.06 -16.15
N GLU A 82 -4.16 0.67 -17.37
CA GLU A 82 -5.04 1.45 -18.23
C GLU A 82 -6.41 1.66 -17.57
N LYS A 83 -7.09 2.73 -17.91
CA LYS A 83 -8.32 3.15 -17.25
C LYS A 83 -9.41 2.05 -17.22
N GLU A 84 -9.68 1.45 -18.35
CA GLU A 84 -10.70 0.39 -18.48
C GLU A 84 -10.34 -0.82 -17.61
N GLN A 85 -9.07 -1.19 -17.59
CA GLN A 85 -8.55 -2.27 -16.76
C GLN A 85 -8.68 -1.94 -15.28
N LEU A 86 -8.34 -0.72 -14.88
CA LEU A 86 -8.47 -0.23 -13.50
C LEU A 86 -9.91 -0.33 -13.01
N PHE A 87 -10.87 0.21 -13.78
CA PHE A 87 -12.28 0.15 -13.39
C PHE A 87 -12.82 -1.29 -13.36
N GLY A 88 -12.39 -2.15 -14.28
CA GLY A 88 -12.72 -3.59 -14.25
C GLY A 88 -12.25 -4.25 -12.95
N MET A 89 -11.03 -3.95 -12.51
CA MET A 89 -10.49 -4.46 -11.25
C MET A 89 -11.24 -3.91 -10.03
N LEU A 90 -11.63 -2.64 -10.04
CA LEU A 90 -12.43 -2.02 -8.97
C LEU A 90 -13.81 -2.67 -8.86
N GLU A 91 -14.48 -2.93 -9.98
CA GLU A 91 -15.77 -3.63 -9.99
C GLU A 91 -15.65 -5.06 -9.43
N LYS A 92 -14.61 -5.79 -9.83
CA LYS A 92 -14.34 -7.12 -9.32
C LYS A 92 -14.05 -7.11 -7.82
N ALA A 93 -13.18 -6.21 -7.35
CA ALA A 93 -12.89 -6.06 -5.93
C ALA A 93 -14.15 -5.74 -5.12
N ALA A 94 -15.03 -4.87 -5.65
CA ALA A 94 -16.30 -4.54 -5.01
C ALA A 94 -17.24 -5.76 -4.93
N ALA A 95 -17.32 -6.58 -5.99
CA ALA A 95 -18.12 -7.80 -6.01
C ALA A 95 -17.62 -8.82 -4.98
N GLU A 96 -16.30 -8.96 -4.83
CA GLU A 96 -15.63 -9.83 -3.85
C GLU A 96 -15.58 -9.23 -2.43
N LYS A 97 -16.07 -8.00 -2.24
CA LYS A 97 -16.04 -7.25 -0.96
C LYS A 97 -14.62 -7.03 -0.42
N ILE A 98 -13.67 -6.81 -1.31
CA ILE A 98 -12.26 -6.55 -1.01
C ILE A 98 -12.04 -5.04 -1.02
N ALA A 99 -11.44 -4.51 0.04
CA ALA A 99 -11.07 -3.10 0.09
C ALA A 99 -9.92 -2.81 -0.90
N VAL A 100 -9.92 -1.61 -1.47
CA VAL A 100 -8.89 -1.20 -2.43
C VAL A 100 -8.17 0.04 -1.95
N THR A 101 -6.85 0.03 -2.10
CA THR A 101 -5.98 1.20 -2.00
C THR A 101 -5.29 1.38 -3.34
N LEU A 102 -5.46 2.52 -4.00
CA LEU A 102 -4.80 2.82 -5.27
C LEU A 102 -3.40 3.39 -5.03
N ALA A 103 -2.42 2.80 -5.69
CA ALA A 103 -1.02 3.16 -5.59
C ALA A 103 -0.57 3.89 -6.86
N PHE A 104 -0.71 5.22 -6.86
CA PHE A 104 -0.25 6.06 -7.95
C PHE A 104 1.26 6.27 -7.90
N PRO A 105 1.95 6.33 -9.05
CA PRO A 105 3.31 6.86 -9.13
C PRO A 105 3.31 8.36 -8.83
N TYR A 106 4.50 8.94 -8.56
CA TYR A 106 4.63 10.39 -8.45
C TYR A 106 4.17 11.07 -9.75
N ILE A 107 3.45 12.19 -9.61
CA ILE A 107 2.84 12.89 -10.74
C ILE A 107 3.91 13.68 -11.50
N ARG A 108 3.98 13.49 -12.81
CA ARG A 108 4.77 14.32 -13.73
C ARG A 108 3.90 15.46 -14.23
N ASP A 109 4.48 16.60 -14.50
CA ASP A 109 3.76 17.77 -15.02
C ASP A 109 2.94 17.44 -16.29
N SER A 110 3.53 16.60 -17.17
CA SER A 110 2.85 16.18 -18.41
C SER A 110 1.64 15.26 -18.19
N LEU A 111 1.49 14.67 -17.01
CA LEU A 111 0.40 13.75 -16.66
C LEU A 111 -0.57 14.34 -15.63
N LEU A 112 -0.39 15.60 -15.26
CA LEU A 112 -1.19 16.24 -14.21
C LEU A 112 -2.67 16.28 -14.57
N GLU A 113 -3.00 16.74 -15.78
CA GLU A 113 -4.38 16.87 -16.26
C GLU A 113 -5.06 15.50 -16.41
N GLU A 114 -4.34 14.52 -16.96
CA GLU A 114 -4.83 13.15 -17.12
C GLU A 114 -5.08 12.51 -15.76
N THR A 115 -4.15 12.68 -14.81
CA THR A 115 -4.30 12.17 -13.45
C THR A 115 -5.51 12.82 -12.75
N ASP A 116 -5.69 14.13 -12.89
CA ASP A 116 -6.83 14.82 -12.28
C ASP A 116 -8.17 14.35 -12.87
N ALA A 117 -8.23 14.16 -14.19
CA ALA A 117 -9.42 13.61 -14.86
C ALA A 117 -9.74 12.20 -14.37
N LEU A 118 -8.74 11.32 -14.24
CA LEU A 118 -8.92 9.98 -13.70
C LEU A 118 -9.42 10.01 -12.25
N LEU A 119 -8.84 10.86 -11.39
CA LEU A 119 -9.28 11.04 -10.00
C LEU A 119 -10.72 11.55 -9.92
N GLN A 120 -11.13 12.41 -10.84
CA GLN A 120 -12.52 12.86 -10.92
C GLN A 120 -13.48 11.70 -11.24
N GLU A 121 -13.14 10.87 -12.22
CA GLU A 121 -13.93 9.70 -12.58
C GLU A 121 -14.00 8.68 -11.43
N LEU A 122 -12.88 8.45 -10.72
CA LEU A 122 -12.84 7.59 -9.54
C LEU A 122 -13.73 8.12 -8.41
N ASN A 123 -13.72 9.42 -8.18
CA ASN A 123 -14.59 10.03 -7.17
C ASN A 123 -16.08 9.85 -7.52
N LEU A 124 -16.45 10.05 -8.79
CA LEU A 124 -17.81 9.79 -9.28
C LEU A 124 -18.19 8.31 -9.19
N TRP A 125 -17.24 7.40 -9.46
CA TRP A 125 -17.45 5.97 -9.31
C TRP A 125 -17.77 5.62 -7.84
N CYS A 126 -17.01 6.17 -6.89
CA CYS A 126 -17.28 5.98 -5.46
C CYS A 126 -18.64 6.57 -5.05
N GLU A 127 -18.98 7.76 -5.54
CA GLU A 127 -20.27 8.41 -5.27
C GLU A 127 -21.45 7.53 -5.70
N ASN A 128 -21.38 6.93 -6.87
CA ASN A 128 -22.40 6.01 -7.38
C ASN A 128 -22.49 4.69 -6.60
N LYS A 129 -21.52 4.39 -5.77
CA LYS A 129 -21.47 3.22 -4.88
C LYS A 129 -21.89 3.52 -3.44
N GLN A 130 -22.40 4.74 -3.13
CA GLN A 130 -22.85 5.09 -1.78
C GLN A 130 -23.85 4.09 -1.22
N GLY A 131 -23.69 3.76 0.06
CA GLY A 131 -24.50 2.73 0.73
C GLY A 131 -24.13 1.29 0.41
N LYS A 132 -23.10 1.05 -0.40
CA LYS A 132 -22.51 -0.27 -0.69
C LYS A 132 -21.14 -0.40 -0.05
N THR A 133 -20.63 -1.62 0.05
CA THR A 133 -19.25 -1.88 0.45
C THR A 133 -18.28 -1.16 -0.51
N ASN A 134 -17.24 -0.52 0.02
CA ASN A 134 -16.23 0.24 -0.74
C ASN A 134 -16.76 1.55 -1.39
N SER A 135 -17.58 2.30 -0.67
CA SER A 135 -17.99 3.65 -1.08
C SER A 135 -16.88 4.70 -0.97
N GLU A 136 -15.75 4.38 -0.37
CA GLU A 136 -14.57 5.23 -0.28
C GLU A 136 -13.35 4.46 -0.81
N LEU A 137 -12.47 5.17 -1.51
CA LEU A 137 -11.27 4.62 -2.10
C LEU A 137 -10.03 5.29 -1.51
N GLU A 138 -9.09 4.51 -1.00
CA GLU A 138 -7.82 5.04 -0.53
C GLU A 138 -6.87 5.32 -1.68
N ILE A 139 -6.19 6.45 -1.63
CA ILE A 139 -5.21 6.90 -2.63
C ILE A 139 -3.86 7.13 -1.95
N ILE A 140 -2.84 6.43 -2.40
CA ILE A 140 -1.46 6.64 -1.92
C ILE A 140 -0.93 7.97 -2.43
N VAL A 141 -0.46 8.77 -1.51
CA VAL A 141 0.12 10.10 -1.76
C VAL A 141 1.64 9.98 -1.68
N ASN A 142 2.29 9.99 -2.84
CA ASN A 142 3.75 9.87 -2.98
C ASN A 142 4.45 11.18 -3.37
N ASP A 143 3.70 12.22 -3.67
CA ASP A 143 4.16 13.59 -3.94
C ASP A 143 3.17 14.63 -3.40
N TRP A 144 3.55 15.91 -3.45
CA TRP A 144 2.72 16.99 -2.91
C TRP A 144 1.68 17.54 -3.90
N ALA A 145 1.67 17.10 -5.16
CA ALA A 145 0.63 17.46 -6.12
C ALA A 145 -0.66 16.65 -5.85
N MET A 146 -0.52 15.35 -5.54
CA MET A 146 -1.65 14.46 -5.27
C MET A 146 -2.62 15.00 -4.20
N PRO A 147 -2.19 15.46 -3.00
CA PRO A 147 -3.13 16.00 -2.01
C PRO A 147 -3.89 17.23 -2.51
N ALA A 148 -3.31 18.03 -3.39
CA ALA A 148 -3.99 19.19 -3.97
C ALA A 148 -5.11 18.74 -4.93
N LEU A 149 -4.87 17.72 -5.73
CA LEU A 149 -5.87 17.13 -6.63
C LEU A 149 -7.00 16.43 -5.87
N LEU A 150 -6.72 15.87 -4.70
CA LEU A 150 -7.72 15.16 -3.88
C LEU A 150 -8.65 16.10 -3.09
N LYS A 151 -8.31 17.39 -2.96
CA LYS A 151 -9.00 18.34 -2.06
C LYS A 151 -10.51 18.43 -2.30
N GLU A 152 -10.96 18.34 -3.55
CA GLU A 152 -12.37 18.47 -3.93
C GLU A 152 -13.01 17.10 -4.27
N LYS A 153 -12.40 16.01 -3.85
CA LYS A 153 -12.82 14.64 -4.15
C LYS A 153 -13.09 13.86 -2.85
N PRO A 154 -14.25 14.09 -2.20
CA PRO A 154 -14.50 13.66 -0.82
C PRO A 154 -14.53 12.13 -0.63
N TYR A 155 -14.77 11.37 -1.68
CA TYR A 155 -14.79 9.89 -1.62
C TYR A 155 -13.43 9.25 -1.81
N LEU A 156 -12.39 10.06 -2.13
CA LEU A 156 -11.01 9.62 -2.24
C LEU A 156 -10.26 9.97 -0.95
N LYS A 157 -9.79 8.96 -0.24
CA LYS A 157 -9.12 9.13 1.06
C LYS A 157 -7.60 9.08 0.89
N PRO A 158 -6.88 10.16 1.19
CA PRO A 158 -5.43 10.17 1.06
C PRO A 158 -4.76 9.32 2.14
N VAL A 159 -3.75 8.56 1.72
CA VAL A 159 -2.85 7.78 2.58
C VAL A 159 -1.43 8.22 2.28
N LEU A 160 -0.64 8.59 3.28
CA LEU A 160 0.75 9.01 3.06
C LEU A 160 1.58 7.82 2.60
N GLY A 161 2.15 7.92 1.40
CA GLY A 161 2.99 6.88 0.84
C GLY A 161 4.43 6.91 1.36
N VAL A 162 5.15 5.82 1.12
CA VAL A 162 6.54 5.64 1.58
C VAL A 162 7.51 6.67 1.04
N LEU A 163 7.21 7.31 -0.11
CA LEU A 163 8.09 8.33 -0.68
C LEU A 163 8.05 9.65 0.09
N LEU A 164 6.97 9.94 0.80
CA LEU A 164 6.83 11.11 1.67
C LEU A 164 7.08 10.79 3.14
N ASN A 165 7.03 9.53 3.55
CA ASN A 165 7.42 9.08 4.88
C ASN A 165 8.93 8.84 4.94
N LYS A 166 9.70 9.88 5.21
CA LYS A 166 11.17 9.83 5.18
C LYS A 166 11.75 9.26 6.46
N ARG A 167 12.67 8.32 6.29
CA ARG A 167 13.49 7.75 7.37
C ARG A 167 14.91 7.48 6.90
N ARG A 168 15.81 7.28 7.85
CA ARG A 168 17.18 6.85 7.54
C ARG A 168 17.16 5.36 7.19
N LYS A 169 17.72 5.00 6.02
CA LYS A 169 17.72 3.61 5.51
C LYS A 169 19.12 3.00 5.45
N ASP A 170 20.17 3.77 5.71
CA ASP A 170 21.54 3.28 5.62
C ASP A 170 21.92 2.48 6.86
N THR A 171 21.83 1.15 6.76
CA THR A 171 22.21 0.22 7.83
C THR A 171 23.68 0.32 8.25
N ARG A 172 24.55 0.87 7.37
CA ARG A 172 25.97 1.07 7.71
C ARG A 172 26.16 2.07 8.84
N LEU A 173 25.17 2.91 9.12
CA LEU A 173 25.23 3.83 10.27
C LEU A 173 25.33 3.09 11.60
N SER A 174 24.77 1.88 11.73
CA SER A 174 24.85 1.06 12.94
C SER A 174 26.24 0.52 13.22
N TYR A 175 27.11 0.46 12.20
CA TYR A 175 28.50 -0.04 12.31
C TYR A 175 29.55 1.08 12.31
N LYS A 176 29.14 2.33 12.11
CA LYS A 176 30.08 3.45 12.12
C LYS A 176 30.47 3.82 13.53
N GLN A 177 31.78 3.84 13.79
CA GLN A 177 32.35 4.28 15.04
C GLN A 177 31.86 5.71 15.41
N GLY A 178 31.35 5.89 16.62
CA GLY A 178 30.79 7.17 17.10
C GLY A 178 29.27 7.30 16.90
N TYR A 179 28.61 6.30 16.33
CA TYR A 179 27.14 6.26 16.17
C TYR A 179 26.45 5.24 17.09
N GLU A 180 27.21 4.52 17.91
CA GLU A 180 26.73 3.45 18.79
C GLU A 180 25.60 3.94 19.72
N ASN A 181 25.68 5.20 20.18
CA ASN A 181 24.68 5.83 21.04
C ASN A 181 23.50 6.45 20.26
N ARG A 182 23.47 6.35 18.93
CA ARG A 182 22.43 6.92 18.06
C ARG A 182 21.65 5.87 17.25
N VAL A 183 21.80 4.61 17.62
CA VAL A 183 21.08 3.51 16.93
C VAL A 183 19.57 3.75 17.01
N ASP A 184 19.05 4.29 18.10
CA ASP A 184 17.64 4.62 18.27
C ASP A 184 17.16 5.64 17.23
N SER A 185 18.02 6.55 16.78
CA SER A 185 17.68 7.53 15.75
C SER A 185 17.46 6.92 14.36
N LEU A 186 17.86 5.67 14.13
CA LEU A 186 17.58 4.93 12.90
C LEU A 186 16.14 4.40 12.88
N ALA A 187 15.52 4.20 14.04
CA ALA A 187 14.15 3.79 14.17
C ALA A 187 13.16 4.93 13.90
N GLU A 188 13.63 6.18 14.01
CA GLU A 188 12.80 7.37 13.82
C GLU A 188 12.54 7.68 12.34
N ASN A 189 11.41 8.31 12.09
CA ASN A 189 10.97 8.81 10.80
C ASN A 189 10.29 10.17 10.98
N ASN A 190 9.96 10.87 9.90
CA ASN A 190 9.36 12.20 9.98
C ASN A 190 7.98 12.21 10.65
N LEU A 191 7.25 11.09 10.68
CA LEU A 191 5.97 10.97 11.40
C LEU A 191 6.12 10.91 12.92
N ASN A 192 7.33 10.76 13.48
CA ASN A 192 7.56 10.89 14.91
C ASN A 192 7.52 12.37 15.38
N CYS A 193 7.43 13.33 14.45
CA CYS A 193 7.24 14.74 14.73
C CYS A 193 5.73 15.07 14.77
N GLY A 194 5.19 15.44 15.92
CA GLY A 194 3.77 15.77 16.09
C GLY A 194 3.31 16.91 15.17
N PHE A 195 4.12 17.95 15.01
CA PHE A 195 3.82 19.04 14.07
C PHE A 195 3.58 18.53 12.64
N TYR A 196 4.36 17.53 12.18
CA TYR A 196 4.19 16.99 10.84
C TYR A 196 2.89 16.18 10.73
N GLN A 197 2.53 15.41 11.74
CA GLN A 197 1.24 14.69 11.77
C GLN A 197 0.07 15.68 11.77
N ASP A 198 0.12 16.72 12.60
CA ASP A 198 -0.91 17.77 12.65
C ASP A 198 -1.03 18.49 11.29
N TYR A 199 0.09 18.78 10.65
CA TYR A 199 0.11 19.38 9.32
C TYR A 199 -0.56 18.48 8.27
N LEU A 200 -0.24 17.19 8.25
CA LEU A 200 -0.83 16.21 7.34
C LEU A 200 -2.34 16.10 7.55
N LYS A 201 -2.76 15.99 8.80
CA LYS A 201 -4.17 15.90 9.17
C LYS A 201 -4.95 17.16 8.83
N ASN A 202 -4.51 18.31 9.33
CA ASN A 202 -5.26 19.57 9.24
C ASN A 202 -5.25 20.16 7.82
N ARG A 203 -4.17 19.93 7.05
CA ARG A 203 -4.03 20.49 5.71
C ARG A 203 -4.57 19.59 4.61
N TYR A 204 -4.40 18.27 4.77
CA TYR A 204 -4.65 17.30 3.69
C TYR A 204 -5.57 16.15 4.09
N ASN A 205 -6.07 16.12 5.34
CA ASN A 205 -6.89 15.03 5.87
C ASN A 205 -6.20 13.66 5.76
N ILE A 206 -4.87 13.62 5.94
CA ILE A 206 -4.07 12.40 5.92
C ILE A 206 -3.90 11.93 7.36
N GLU A 207 -4.50 10.77 7.69
CA GLU A 207 -4.45 10.14 9.01
C GLU A 207 -3.90 8.70 8.95
N ARG A 208 -3.69 8.17 7.73
CA ARG A 208 -3.15 6.85 7.50
C ARG A 208 -1.81 6.93 6.76
N PHE A 209 -0.87 6.06 7.14
CA PHE A 209 0.52 6.16 6.71
C PHE A 209 1.07 4.81 6.30
N GLU A 210 1.89 4.78 5.24
CA GLU A 210 2.68 3.62 4.88
C GLU A 210 4.06 3.66 5.53
N PHE A 211 4.51 2.49 5.98
CA PHE A 211 5.87 2.28 6.48
C PHE A 211 6.55 1.20 5.67
N GLU A 212 7.76 1.50 5.22
CA GLU A 212 8.60 0.55 4.51
C GLU A 212 9.38 -0.31 5.51
N SER A 213 9.41 -1.64 5.28
CA SER A 213 10.29 -2.53 6.02
C SER A 213 11.73 -2.39 5.51
N CYS A 214 12.67 -2.12 6.42
CA CYS A 214 14.10 -1.93 6.09
C CYS A 214 15.00 -2.87 6.89
N GLY A 215 14.47 -3.97 7.41
CA GLY A 215 15.25 -4.96 8.14
C GLY A 215 15.68 -4.58 9.56
N TYR A 216 15.25 -3.42 10.08
CA TYR A 216 15.43 -2.99 11.47
C TYR A 216 14.17 -2.27 11.98
N PRO A 217 14.01 -2.19 13.33
CA PRO A 217 12.81 -1.62 13.94
C PRO A 217 12.49 -0.21 13.44
N VAL A 218 11.20 0.09 13.35
CA VAL A 218 10.66 1.42 13.04
C VAL A 218 9.81 1.86 14.21
N THR A 219 10.01 3.08 14.67
CA THR A 219 9.12 3.70 15.64
C THR A 219 7.85 4.15 14.92
N ILE A 220 6.75 3.44 15.15
CA ILE A 220 5.43 3.81 14.62
C ILE A 220 4.78 4.74 15.64
N PRO A 221 4.41 5.97 15.27
CA PRO A 221 3.71 6.87 16.17
C PRO A 221 2.36 6.26 16.56
N LYS A 222 1.98 6.46 17.80
CA LYS A 222 0.62 6.10 18.24
C LYS A 222 -0.33 7.13 17.67
N GLY A 223 -1.31 6.68 16.90
CA GLY A 223 -2.42 7.49 16.43
C GLY A 223 -3.41 7.81 17.55
#